data_b100a617fc8cbe322e8fa82a62587a23
#
_entry.id   b100a617fc8cbe322e8fa82a62587a23
#
_cell.length_a   1.000
_cell.length_b   1.000
_cell.length_c   1.000
_cell.angle_alpha   90.00
_cell.angle_beta   90.00
_cell.angle_gamma   90.00
#
_symmetry.space_group_name_H-M   'P 1'
#
loop_
_entity.id
_entity.type
_entity.pdbx_description
1 polymer ?
#
loop_
_entity_poly.entity_id
_entity_poly.type
_entity_poly.pdbx_seq_one_letter_code
_entity_poly.pdbx_strand_id
1 'polypeptide(L)'
;MAKEKYDRSKPHVNIGTIGHVDHGKTTLTAAITTVLARRLPSAVNTPKDYASIDAAPEERERGITINTAHVEYETAKRHYAHIDAPGHADYVKNMITGAAQMDGAILVVASTDGPMPQTREHILLSRQVGVKHLIVFMNKVDLVDDEELLELVEMEIRDLLSEYDFPGDDIPVIQGSALKALEGDSKYEDIIMDLMNTVDEYIPEPERDTDKPLLLPVEDVFSITGRGTVASGRIDRGVVRVNDEVEIVGLKEDIQKAVVTGVEMFRKQLDEGLAGDNVGVLLRGIQRDEIERGQVIAKPGSINPHTKFKGEVYILTKEEGGRHTPFFNNYRPQFYFRTTDVTGSIELPAGTEMVMPGDNVTIDVELIHPIAVEQGTTFSIREGGRTVGSGMVTEIEA
;
A
#
# COMPACT_ATOMS: atom_id res chain seq x y z
N MET A 1 13.91 -12.09 28.08
CA MET A 1 13.24 -10.85 28.52
C MET A 1 11.83 -10.89 27.94
N ALA A 2 10.80 -10.54 28.72
CA ALA A 2 9.44 -10.38 28.17
C ALA A 2 9.47 -9.23 27.15
N LYS A 3 8.82 -9.43 25.99
CA LYS A 3 8.67 -8.35 25.01
C LYS A 3 7.75 -7.26 25.58
N GLU A 4 8.01 -6.03 25.17
CA GLU A 4 7.17 -4.88 25.52
C GLU A 4 5.77 -5.05 24.93
N LYS A 5 4.73 -4.65 25.66
CA LYS A 5 3.36 -4.60 25.14
C LYS A 5 3.16 -3.33 24.31
N TYR A 6 2.40 -3.48 23.23
CA TYR A 6 1.96 -2.35 22.44
C TYR A 6 0.90 -1.53 23.20
N ASP A 7 1.05 -0.22 23.21
CA ASP A 7 0.09 0.71 23.83
C ASP A 7 -0.91 1.22 22.77
N ARG A 8 -2.20 1.01 23.03
CA ARG A 8 -3.32 1.46 22.18
C ARG A 8 -3.99 2.74 22.68
N SER A 9 -3.28 3.57 23.43
CA SER A 9 -3.83 4.82 23.98
C SER A 9 -4.18 5.86 22.90
N LYS A 10 -3.56 5.76 21.72
CA LYS A 10 -3.81 6.63 20.56
C LYS A 10 -4.44 5.86 19.40
N PRO A 11 -5.33 6.49 18.61
CA PRO A 11 -5.81 5.91 17.35
C PRO A 11 -4.66 5.57 16.43
N HIS A 12 -4.74 4.42 15.76
CA HIS A 12 -3.74 3.94 14.81
C HIS A 12 -4.17 4.23 13.37
N VAL A 13 -3.27 4.84 12.59
CA VAL A 13 -3.48 5.19 11.17
C VAL A 13 -2.29 4.71 10.35
N ASN A 14 -2.56 4.09 9.21
CA ASN A 14 -1.56 3.72 8.24
C ASN A 14 -1.43 4.81 7.19
N ILE A 15 -0.26 5.40 7.08
CA ILE A 15 0.03 6.39 6.06
C ILE A 15 1.29 5.96 5.29
N GLY A 16 1.53 6.53 4.12
CA GLY A 16 2.77 6.23 3.41
C GLY A 16 3.16 7.31 2.42
N THR A 17 4.35 7.18 1.89
CA THR A 17 4.90 8.04 0.84
C THR A 17 4.80 7.37 -0.51
N ILE A 18 4.25 8.11 -1.49
CA ILE A 18 4.14 7.72 -2.89
C ILE A 18 4.74 8.83 -3.79
N GLY A 19 5.05 8.53 -5.02
CA GLY A 19 5.61 9.48 -5.97
C GLY A 19 6.80 8.92 -6.75
N HIS A 20 7.33 9.72 -7.65
CA HIS A 20 8.41 9.33 -8.56
C HIS A 20 9.71 8.94 -7.83
N VAL A 21 10.57 8.15 -8.49
CA VAL A 21 11.94 7.89 -8.02
C VAL A 21 12.70 9.23 -7.89
N ASP A 22 13.60 9.33 -6.93
CA ASP A 22 14.42 10.53 -6.65
C ASP A 22 13.66 11.81 -6.23
N HIS A 23 12.33 11.76 -6.05
CA HIS A 23 11.58 12.88 -5.48
C HIS A 23 11.75 13.03 -3.96
N GLY A 24 12.41 12.07 -3.30
CA GLY A 24 12.81 12.18 -1.89
C GLY A 24 11.82 11.59 -0.90
N LYS A 25 11.08 10.53 -1.26
CA LYS A 25 10.13 9.82 -0.38
C LYS A 25 10.82 9.29 0.88
N THR A 26 11.84 8.47 0.73
CA THR A 26 12.61 7.90 1.84
C THR A 26 13.31 8.99 2.67
N THR A 27 13.78 10.08 2.03
CA THR A 27 14.33 11.23 2.74
C THR A 27 13.26 11.93 3.59
N LEU A 28 12.03 12.06 3.08
CA LEU A 28 10.92 12.63 3.84
C LEU A 28 10.55 11.72 5.03
N THR A 29 10.50 10.42 4.83
CA THR A 29 10.25 9.44 5.90
C THR A 29 11.33 9.56 7.01
N ALA A 30 12.60 9.66 6.63
CA ALA A 30 13.69 9.89 7.57
C ALA A 30 13.58 11.26 8.29
N ALA A 31 13.20 12.31 7.56
CA ALA A 31 12.99 13.65 8.13
C ALA A 31 11.85 13.66 9.14
N ILE A 32 10.69 13.05 8.83
CA ILE A 32 9.55 12.95 9.74
C ILE A 32 9.98 12.27 11.05
N THR A 33 10.59 11.09 10.98
CA THR A 33 11.01 10.35 12.19
C THR A 33 12.02 11.13 13.02
N THR A 34 12.97 11.80 12.37
CA THR A 34 14.02 12.57 13.03
C THR A 34 13.47 13.84 13.69
N VAL A 35 12.62 14.58 12.99
CA VAL A 35 11.99 15.81 13.51
C VAL A 35 11.05 15.48 14.67
N LEU A 36 10.21 14.44 14.53
CA LEU A 36 9.33 14.01 15.61
C LEU A 36 10.12 13.56 16.86
N ALA A 37 11.22 12.84 16.69
CA ALA A 37 12.08 12.46 17.82
C ALA A 37 12.70 13.69 18.53
N ARG A 38 13.00 14.77 17.79
CA ARG A 38 13.53 16.01 18.37
C ARG A 38 12.45 16.88 19.01
N ARG A 39 11.30 17.04 18.35
CA ARG A 39 10.25 18.00 18.74
C ARG A 39 9.18 17.40 19.65
N LEU A 40 8.92 16.10 19.52
CA LEU A 40 7.95 15.33 20.30
C LEU A 40 8.58 14.03 20.81
N PRO A 41 9.59 14.11 21.74
CA PRO A 41 10.28 12.93 22.21
C PRO A 41 9.32 11.98 22.93
N SER A 42 9.32 10.72 22.52
CA SER A 42 8.55 9.63 23.12
C SER A 42 9.31 8.31 22.98
N ALA A 43 8.79 7.24 23.60
CA ALA A 43 9.39 5.91 23.45
C ALA A 43 9.23 5.36 22.03
N VAL A 44 8.24 5.84 21.26
CA VAL A 44 7.96 5.44 19.89
C VAL A 44 8.80 6.23 18.88
N ASN A 45 8.95 7.55 19.09
CA ASN A 45 9.65 8.44 18.19
C ASN A 45 11.16 8.23 18.23
N THR A 46 11.66 7.36 17.37
CA THR A 46 13.09 7.09 17.22
C THR A 46 13.57 7.52 15.85
N PRO A 47 14.66 8.29 15.73
CA PRO A 47 15.19 8.71 14.44
C PRO A 47 15.52 7.49 13.57
N LYS A 48 15.17 7.57 12.29
CA LYS A 48 15.55 6.59 11.29
C LYS A 48 16.36 7.29 10.21
N ASP A 49 17.54 6.76 9.93
CA ASP A 49 18.33 7.21 8.80
C ASP A 49 17.93 6.46 7.52
N TYR A 50 18.33 6.99 6.38
CA TYR A 50 18.08 6.41 5.07
C TYR A 50 18.48 4.93 5.01
N ALA A 51 19.67 4.59 5.53
CA ALA A 51 20.21 3.23 5.50
C ALA A 51 19.47 2.23 6.41
N SER A 52 18.70 2.73 7.37
CA SER A 52 17.86 1.88 8.24
C SER A 52 16.45 1.66 7.66
N ILE A 53 16.00 2.56 6.77
CA ILE A 53 14.75 2.43 6.02
C ILE A 53 14.99 1.50 4.83
N ASP A 54 15.91 1.86 3.91
CA ASP A 54 16.35 1.02 2.80
C ASP A 54 17.44 0.04 3.28
N ALA A 55 17.00 -0.99 4.03
CA ALA A 55 17.92 -1.84 4.78
C ALA A 55 18.57 -2.96 3.94
N ALA A 56 17.94 -3.34 2.80
CA ALA A 56 18.43 -4.42 1.96
C ALA A 56 19.76 -4.04 1.27
N PRO A 57 20.72 -4.98 1.12
CA PRO A 57 21.98 -4.70 0.45
C PRO A 57 21.80 -4.14 -0.96
N GLU A 58 20.84 -4.66 -1.72
CA GLU A 58 20.54 -4.24 -3.10
C GLU A 58 19.99 -2.82 -3.16
N GLU A 59 19.16 -2.42 -2.19
CA GLU A 59 18.61 -1.05 -2.05
C GLU A 59 19.76 -0.04 -1.82
N ARG A 60 20.70 -0.39 -0.95
CA ARG A 60 21.86 0.44 -0.64
C ARG A 60 22.83 0.57 -1.81
N GLU A 61 23.02 -0.51 -2.57
CA GLU A 61 23.91 -0.52 -3.74
C GLU A 61 23.33 0.33 -4.88
N ARG A 62 22.02 0.25 -5.10
CA ARG A 62 21.33 0.97 -6.17
C ARG A 62 20.87 2.38 -5.78
N GLY A 63 20.79 2.67 -4.48
CA GLY A 63 20.27 3.94 -3.96
C GLY A 63 18.78 4.16 -4.21
N ILE A 64 17.99 3.07 -4.33
CA ILE A 64 16.54 3.11 -4.59
C ILE A 64 15.81 2.14 -3.65
N THR A 65 14.62 2.50 -3.22
CA THR A 65 13.74 1.61 -2.47
C THR A 65 13.17 0.53 -3.39
N ILE A 66 13.32 -0.72 -3.00
CA ILE A 66 12.83 -1.91 -3.73
C ILE A 66 11.63 -2.51 -3.01
N ASN A 67 11.76 -2.74 -1.70
CA ASN A 67 10.71 -3.29 -0.86
C ASN A 67 10.02 -2.19 -0.08
N THR A 68 8.77 -2.43 0.32
CA THR A 68 8.08 -1.55 1.26
C THR A 68 8.76 -1.60 2.62
N ALA A 69 9.07 -0.43 3.18
CA ALA A 69 9.58 -0.32 4.54
C ALA A 69 8.47 0.19 5.48
N HIS A 70 8.38 -0.40 6.67
CA HIS A 70 7.42 0.02 7.68
C HIS A 70 8.14 0.73 8.82
N VAL A 71 7.77 1.96 9.08
CA VAL A 71 8.35 2.81 10.13
C VAL A 71 7.25 3.24 11.10
N GLU A 72 7.55 3.21 12.39
CA GLU A 72 6.63 3.58 13.47
C GLU A 72 6.99 4.98 13.99
N TYR A 73 5.98 5.82 14.20
CA TYR A 73 6.10 7.09 14.93
C TYR A 73 4.74 7.56 15.46
N GLU A 74 4.73 8.59 16.28
CA GLU A 74 3.51 9.17 16.82
C GLU A 74 3.55 10.70 16.88
N THR A 75 2.38 11.32 16.76
CA THR A 75 2.12 12.70 17.11
C THR A 75 1.52 12.80 18.52
N ALA A 76 1.12 13.99 18.93
CA ALA A 76 0.35 14.15 20.16
C ALA A 76 -1.04 13.47 20.07
N LYS A 77 -1.62 13.38 18.85
CA LYS A 77 -2.99 12.90 18.63
C LYS A 77 -3.05 11.42 18.22
N ARG A 78 -2.10 10.91 17.44
CA ARG A 78 -2.19 9.62 16.74
C ARG A 78 -0.89 8.85 16.75
N HIS A 79 -1.02 7.53 16.59
CA HIS A 79 0.06 6.61 16.29
C HIS A 79 0.02 6.24 14.80
N TYR A 80 1.18 6.20 14.14
CA TYR A 80 1.30 5.95 12.71
C TYR A 80 2.17 4.74 12.40
N ALA A 81 1.68 3.88 11.50
CA ALA A 81 2.53 3.03 10.68
C ALA A 81 2.77 3.75 9.36
N HIS A 82 4.01 4.06 9.05
CA HIS A 82 4.39 4.70 7.80
C HIS A 82 4.98 3.69 6.84
N ILE A 83 4.40 3.59 5.67
CA ILE A 83 4.81 2.70 4.59
C ILE A 83 5.60 3.51 3.57
N ASP A 84 6.92 3.31 3.52
CA ASP A 84 7.75 3.89 2.46
C ASP A 84 7.68 2.98 1.23
N ALA A 85 7.04 3.45 0.15
CA ALA A 85 6.79 2.67 -1.04
C ALA A 85 7.86 2.94 -2.12
N PRO A 86 8.29 1.91 -2.90
CA PRO A 86 9.23 2.11 -3.99
C PRO A 86 8.69 3.07 -5.05
N GLY A 87 9.58 3.84 -5.67
CA GLY A 87 9.22 4.82 -6.72
C GLY A 87 9.48 4.31 -8.13
N HIS A 88 10.29 3.28 -8.31
CA HIS A 88 10.73 2.81 -9.62
C HIS A 88 9.71 1.88 -10.26
N ALA A 89 9.50 2.00 -11.58
CA ALA A 89 8.51 1.23 -12.35
C ALA A 89 8.69 -0.30 -12.23
N ASP A 90 9.92 -0.80 -12.08
CA ASP A 90 10.19 -2.23 -11.93
C ASP A 90 9.60 -2.82 -10.63
N TYR A 91 9.34 -1.99 -9.63
CA TYR A 91 8.87 -2.41 -8.30
C TYR A 91 7.41 -2.01 -8.02
N VAL A 92 6.65 -1.71 -9.06
CA VAL A 92 5.22 -1.33 -8.96
C VAL A 92 4.39 -2.35 -8.18
N LYS A 93 4.71 -3.64 -8.28
CA LYS A 93 4.05 -4.69 -7.48
C LYS A 93 4.18 -4.42 -5.97
N ASN A 94 5.36 -4.03 -5.51
CA ASN A 94 5.59 -3.70 -4.10
C ASN A 94 4.92 -2.38 -3.72
N MET A 95 4.91 -1.40 -4.65
CA MET A 95 4.17 -0.15 -4.48
C MET A 95 2.65 -0.41 -4.30
N ILE A 96 2.03 -1.23 -5.15
CA ILE A 96 0.61 -1.58 -5.05
C ILE A 96 0.32 -2.25 -3.70
N THR A 97 1.15 -3.21 -3.29
CA THR A 97 1.00 -3.89 -2.00
C THR A 97 1.12 -2.93 -0.83
N GLY A 98 2.08 -2.00 -0.88
CA GLY A 98 2.23 -0.96 0.14
C GLY A 98 1.05 0.01 0.16
N ALA A 99 0.64 0.51 -1.00
CA ALA A 99 -0.48 1.45 -1.11
C ALA A 99 -1.80 0.85 -0.62
N ALA A 100 -2.05 -0.43 -0.86
CA ALA A 100 -3.24 -1.12 -0.37
C ALA A 100 -3.35 -1.16 1.17
N GLN A 101 -2.24 -0.93 1.88
CA GLN A 101 -2.22 -0.88 3.33
C GLN A 101 -2.49 0.53 3.90
N MET A 102 -2.45 1.58 3.07
CA MET A 102 -2.54 2.97 3.51
C MET A 102 -4.00 3.40 3.70
N ASP A 103 -4.26 4.10 4.78
CA ASP A 103 -5.53 4.82 5.03
C ASP A 103 -5.50 6.21 4.37
N GLY A 104 -4.31 6.76 4.19
CA GLY A 104 -4.01 7.97 3.45
C GLY A 104 -2.56 7.99 2.98
N ALA A 105 -2.21 8.82 2.02
CA ALA A 105 -0.84 8.90 1.52
C ALA A 105 -0.33 10.33 1.35
N ILE A 106 0.98 10.49 1.43
CA ILE A 106 1.71 11.72 1.12
C ILE A 106 2.32 11.55 -0.28
N LEU A 107 1.80 12.30 -1.23
CA LEU A 107 2.36 12.39 -2.57
C LEU A 107 3.57 13.32 -2.56
N VAL A 108 4.74 12.78 -2.80
CA VAL A 108 6.00 13.54 -2.82
C VAL A 108 6.36 13.91 -4.26
N VAL A 109 6.43 15.21 -4.54
CA VAL A 109 6.81 15.75 -5.85
C VAL A 109 7.99 16.71 -5.67
N ALA A 110 9.08 16.49 -6.41
CA ALA A 110 10.20 17.44 -6.40
C ALA A 110 9.80 18.71 -7.18
N SER A 111 9.94 19.87 -6.56
CA SER A 111 9.60 21.17 -7.18
C SER A 111 10.48 21.51 -8.39
N THR A 112 11.65 20.87 -8.49
CA THR A 112 12.57 21.01 -9.63
C THR A 112 12.10 20.30 -10.89
N ASP A 113 11.30 19.24 -10.75
CA ASP A 113 10.96 18.31 -11.82
C ASP A 113 9.46 18.32 -12.15
N GLY A 114 8.61 18.73 -11.19
CA GLY A 114 7.15 18.63 -11.29
C GLY A 114 6.64 17.19 -11.33
N PRO A 115 5.38 16.98 -11.74
CA PRO A 115 4.80 15.65 -11.89
C PRO A 115 5.47 14.83 -13.00
N MET A 116 6.03 13.69 -12.66
CA MET A 116 6.73 12.77 -13.54
C MET A 116 5.88 11.52 -13.86
N PRO A 117 6.26 10.66 -14.84
CA PRO A 117 5.42 9.52 -15.25
C PRO A 117 4.99 8.59 -14.09
N GLN A 118 5.90 8.26 -13.15
CA GLN A 118 5.51 7.44 -12.01
C GLN A 118 4.64 8.20 -11.00
N THR A 119 4.67 9.53 -10.97
CA THR A 119 3.73 10.32 -10.17
C THR A 119 2.30 10.01 -10.59
N ARG A 120 2.03 10.05 -11.92
CA ARG A 120 0.73 9.72 -12.52
C ARG A 120 0.32 8.27 -12.21
N GLU A 121 1.22 7.31 -12.42
CA GLU A 121 0.97 5.91 -12.15
C GLU A 121 0.66 5.66 -10.67
N HIS A 122 1.38 6.30 -9.74
CA HIS A 122 1.16 6.13 -8.30
C HIS A 122 -0.17 6.73 -7.83
N ILE A 123 -0.60 7.86 -8.39
CA ILE A 123 -1.92 8.45 -8.09
C ILE A 123 -3.02 7.49 -8.55
N LEU A 124 -2.95 7.02 -9.81
CA LEU A 124 -3.90 6.06 -10.37
C LEU A 124 -3.99 4.78 -9.52
N LEU A 125 -2.84 4.17 -9.21
CA LEU A 125 -2.79 2.93 -8.44
C LEU A 125 -3.31 3.12 -7.01
N SER A 126 -2.97 4.23 -6.36
CA SER A 126 -3.48 4.55 -5.02
C SER A 126 -5.01 4.67 -5.03
N ARG A 127 -5.58 5.29 -6.06
CA ARG A 127 -7.02 5.36 -6.24
C ARG A 127 -7.65 3.98 -6.40
N GLN A 128 -7.05 3.12 -7.23
CA GLN A 128 -7.53 1.77 -7.51
C GLN A 128 -7.50 0.85 -6.26
N VAL A 129 -6.46 0.96 -5.42
CA VAL A 129 -6.38 0.17 -4.19
C VAL A 129 -7.18 0.76 -3.02
N GLY A 130 -7.86 1.89 -3.24
CA GLY A 130 -8.81 2.46 -2.29
C GLY A 130 -8.24 3.51 -1.34
N VAL A 131 -7.07 4.08 -1.60
CA VAL A 131 -6.57 5.27 -0.88
C VAL A 131 -7.48 6.46 -1.20
N LYS A 132 -8.16 6.99 -0.19
CA LYS A 132 -9.17 8.06 -0.37
C LYS A 132 -8.61 9.45 -0.12
N HIS A 133 -7.55 9.56 0.67
CA HIS A 133 -7.02 10.83 1.15
C HIS A 133 -5.55 10.96 0.76
N LEU A 134 -5.23 12.03 0.03
CA LEU A 134 -3.87 12.39 -0.33
C LEU A 134 -3.53 13.76 0.26
N ILE A 135 -2.27 13.92 0.66
CA ILE A 135 -1.65 15.21 0.99
C ILE A 135 -0.45 15.35 0.06
N VAL A 136 -0.18 16.51 -0.45
CA VAL A 136 0.98 16.76 -1.31
C VAL A 136 2.11 17.36 -0.48
N PHE A 137 3.31 16.80 -0.63
CA PHE A 137 4.54 17.42 -0.18
C PHE A 137 5.40 17.82 -1.38
N MET A 138 5.42 19.10 -1.71
CA MET A 138 6.33 19.67 -2.71
C MET A 138 7.72 19.78 -2.11
N ASN A 139 8.58 18.81 -2.46
CA ASN A 139 9.92 18.68 -1.91
C ASN A 139 10.96 19.47 -2.71
N LYS A 140 12.14 19.69 -2.12
CA LYS A 140 13.31 20.36 -2.74
C LYS A 140 13.05 21.84 -3.09
N VAL A 141 12.15 22.52 -2.38
CA VAL A 141 11.88 23.96 -2.64
C VAL A 141 13.10 24.84 -2.36
N ASP A 142 14.07 24.35 -1.58
CA ASP A 142 15.36 25.01 -1.34
C ASP A 142 16.25 25.12 -2.58
N LEU A 143 15.92 24.41 -3.65
CA LEU A 143 16.63 24.42 -4.94
C LEU A 143 15.94 25.30 -5.99
N VAL A 144 14.82 25.91 -5.66
CA VAL A 144 14.03 26.74 -6.58
C VAL A 144 13.90 28.15 -6.01
N ASP A 145 14.52 29.13 -6.67
CA ASP A 145 14.49 30.53 -6.25
C ASP A 145 13.31 31.31 -6.86
N ASP A 146 12.56 30.71 -7.80
CA ASP A 146 11.46 31.32 -8.53
C ASP A 146 10.12 30.90 -7.94
N GLU A 147 9.42 31.82 -7.29
CA GLU A 147 8.09 31.59 -6.71
C GLU A 147 7.03 31.28 -7.78
N GLU A 148 7.12 31.89 -8.98
CA GLU A 148 6.17 31.61 -10.07
C GLU A 148 6.29 30.16 -10.56
N LEU A 149 7.50 29.60 -10.54
CA LEU A 149 7.71 28.19 -10.88
C LEU A 149 7.11 27.26 -9.83
N LEU A 150 7.20 27.59 -8.54
CA LEU A 150 6.57 26.82 -7.48
C LEU A 150 5.05 26.82 -7.62
N GLU A 151 4.43 27.98 -7.91
CA GLU A 151 3.00 28.09 -8.15
C GLU A 151 2.56 27.28 -9.39
N LEU A 152 3.35 27.28 -10.45
CA LEU A 152 3.08 26.51 -11.67
C LEU A 152 3.09 25.00 -11.38
N VAL A 153 4.11 24.51 -10.67
CA VAL A 153 4.21 23.11 -10.29
C VAL A 153 3.06 22.68 -9.37
N GLU A 154 2.65 23.54 -8.42
CA GLU A 154 1.49 23.26 -7.58
C GLU A 154 0.21 23.14 -8.42
N MET A 155 0.01 24.04 -9.39
CA MET A 155 -1.15 24.00 -10.29
C MET A 155 -1.18 22.72 -11.13
N GLU A 156 -0.02 22.31 -11.70
CA GLU A 156 0.08 21.03 -12.43
C GLU A 156 -0.27 19.81 -11.56
N ILE A 157 0.14 19.83 -10.29
CA ILE A 157 -0.18 18.74 -9.35
C ILE A 157 -1.68 18.70 -9.07
N ARG A 158 -2.33 19.84 -8.85
CA ARG A 158 -3.76 19.94 -8.58
C ARG A 158 -4.60 19.48 -9.78
N ASP A 159 -4.21 19.92 -10.98
CA ASP A 159 -4.85 19.47 -12.23
C ASP A 159 -4.74 17.97 -12.41
N LEU A 160 -3.54 17.43 -12.17
CA LEU A 160 -3.29 15.98 -12.24
C LEU A 160 -4.13 15.20 -11.24
N LEU A 161 -4.23 15.66 -10.00
CA LEU A 161 -5.05 14.99 -8.97
C LEU A 161 -6.53 15.00 -9.36
N SER A 162 -7.01 16.11 -9.95
CA SER A 162 -8.39 16.25 -10.43
C SER A 162 -8.67 15.31 -11.62
N GLU A 163 -7.69 15.08 -12.50
CA GLU A 163 -7.78 14.13 -13.61
C GLU A 163 -8.03 12.69 -13.13
N TYR A 164 -7.51 12.33 -11.94
CA TYR A 164 -7.68 11.00 -11.32
C TYR A 164 -8.76 10.97 -10.22
N ASP A 165 -9.76 11.83 -10.26
CA ASP A 165 -10.90 11.88 -9.34
C ASP A 165 -10.53 12.12 -7.87
N PHE A 166 -9.42 12.78 -7.59
CA PHE A 166 -9.13 13.36 -6.29
C PHE A 166 -9.57 14.82 -6.26
N PRO A 167 -9.97 15.37 -5.10
CA PRO A 167 -10.38 16.79 -5.00
C PRO A 167 -9.16 17.72 -5.05
N GLY A 168 -8.52 17.85 -6.23
CA GLY A 168 -7.24 18.54 -6.41
C GLY A 168 -7.18 19.95 -5.84
N ASP A 169 -8.28 20.71 -5.93
CA ASP A 169 -8.36 22.07 -5.40
C ASP A 169 -8.34 22.11 -3.86
N ASP A 170 -8.91 21.09 -3.20
CA ASP A 170 -9.08 21.04 -1.74
C ASP A 170 -7.95 20.28 -1.03
N ILE A 171 -7.10 19.56 -1.79
CA ILE A 171 -6.00 18.80 -1.21
C ILE A 171 -4.94 19.73 -0.62
N PRO A 172 -4.51 19.50 0.65
CA PRO A 172 -3.42 20.27 1.24
C PRO A 172 -2.11 20.07 0.48
N VAL A 173 -1.43 21.15 0.16
CA VAL A 173 -0.10 21.18 -0.43
C VAL A 173 0.86 21.85 0.53
N ILE A 174 1.87 21.11 0.97
CA ILE A 174 2.92 21.59 1.87
C ILE A 174 4.22 21.71 1.07
N GLN A 175 4.81 22.90 1.07
CA GLN A 175 6.06 23.17 0.36
C GLN A 175 7.24 23.14 1.34
N GLY A 176 8.26 22.29 1.07
CA GLY A 176 9.37 22.12 2.00
C GLY A 176 10.61 21.46 1.41
N SER A 177 11.58 21.24 2.27
CA SER A 177 12.78 20.47 1.95
C SER A 177 13.02 19.43 3.02
N ALA A 178 12.80 18.16 2.66
CA ALA A 178 13.02 17.03 3.56
C ALA A 178 14.48 16.92 3.96
N LEU A 179 15.43 17.20 3.04
CA LEU A 179 16.86 17.15 3.32
C LEU A 179 17.26 18.22 4.34
N LYS A 180 16.82 19.46 4.15
CA LYS A 180 17.13 20.56 5.09
C LYS A 180 16.56 20.32 6.48
N ALA A 181 15.33 19.79 6.56
CA ALA A 181 14.74 19.38 7.84
C ALA A 181 15.58 18.27 8.52
N LEU A 182 16.04 17.28 7.77
CA LEU A 182 16.87 16.19 8.28
C LEU A 182 18.22 16.73 8.79
N GLU A 183 18.82 17.70 8.09
CA GLU A 183 20.05 18.41 8.47
C GLU A 183 19.86 19.30 9.73
N GLY A 184 18.62 19.59 10.15
CA GLY A 184 18.31 20.34 11.37
C GLY A 184 18.07 21.84 11.13
N ASP A 185 17.73 22.24 9.92
CA ASP A 185 17.28 23.61 9.65
C ASP A 185 15.89 23.81 10.28
N SER A 186 15.81 24.77 11.22
CA SER A 186 14.61 24.98 12.03
C SER A 186 13.37 25.38 11.22
N LYS A 187 13.55 26.15 10.12
CA LYS A 187 12.47 26.51 9.22
C LYS A 187 11.82 25.27 8.60
N TYR A 188 12.63 24.36 8.11
CA TYR A 188 12.15 23.14 7.46
C TYR A 188 11.69 22.08 8.46
N GLU A 189 12.24 22.04 9.69
CA GLU A 189 11.69 21.24 10.78
C GLU A 189 10.26 21.68 11.14
N ASP A 190 10.01 23.02 11.20
CA ASP A 190 8.67 23.54 11.45
C ASP A 190 7.70 23.13 10.33
N ILE A 191 8.12 23.15 9.06
CA ILE A 191 7.33 22.66 7.93
C ILE A 191 6.99 21.17 8.05
N ILE A 192 7.93 20.32 8.51
CA ILE A 192 7.62 18.90 8.79
C ILE A 192 6.58 18.78 9.91
N MET A 193 6.66 19.60 10.95
CA MET A 193 5.63 19.61 12.00
C MET A 193 4.26 20.06 11.47
N ASP A 194 4.23 21.03 10.55
CA ASP A 194 3.00 21.48 9.89
C ASP A 194 2.43 20.38 8.98
N LEU A 195 3.29 19.65 8.26
CA LEU A 195 2.88 18.46 7.50
C LEU A 195 2.19 17.45 8.42
N MET A 196 2.79 17.13 9.56
CA MET A 196 2.22 16.14 10.48
C MET A 196 0.93 16.63 11.16
N ASN A 197 0.82 17.91 11.46
CA ASN A 197 -0.44 18.52 11.94
C ASN A 197 -1.53 18.43 10.86
N THR A 198 -1.17 18.68 9.60
CA THR A 198 -2.09 18.58 8.45
C THR A 198 -2.54 17.13 8.26
N VAL A 199 -1.63 16.15 8.40
CA VAL A 199 -1.97 14.72 8.37
C VAL A 199 -2.95 14.35 9.48
N ASP A 200 -2.71 14.83 10.72
CA ASP A 200 -3.60 14.61 11.86
C ASP A 200 -5.02 15.16 11.65
N GLU A 201 -5.17 16.24 10.89
CA GLU A 201 -6.44 16.95 10.71
C GLU A 201 -7.17 16.55 9.43
N TYR A 202 -6.44 16.36 8.33
CA TYR A 202 -7.03 16.09 7.02
C TYR A 202 -7.37 14.62 6.79
N ILE A 203 -6.53 13.68 7.28
CA ILE A 203 -6.82 12.25 7.14
C ILE A 203 -7.76 11.84 8.27
N PRO A 204 -8.99 11.38 7.99
CA PRO A 204 -9.93 10.97 9.03
C PRO A 204 -9.43 9.71 9.75
N GLU A 205 -9.95 9.47 10.95
CA GLU A 205 -9.76 8.18 11.61
C GLU A 205 -10.48 7.10 10.80
N PRO A 206 -9.79 6.06 10.36
CA PRO A 206 -10.38 5.06 9.48
C PRO A 206 -11.38 4.17 10.24
N GLU A 207 -12.52 3.92 9.60
CA GLU A 207 -13.45 2.90 10.08
C GLU A 207 -12.82 1.51 9.97
N ARG A 208 -12.96 0.70 11.02
CA ARG A 208 -12.37 -0.64 11.10
C ARG A 208 -13.45 -1.71 11.19
N ASP A 209 -13.49 -2.59 10.21
CA ASP A 209 -14.41 -3.72 10.11
C ASP A 209 -14.06 -4.86 11.08
N THR A 210 -14.08 -4.60 12.38
CA THR A 210 -13.67 -5.59 13.42
C THR A 210 -14.71 -6.70 13.63
N ASP A 211 -15.97 -6.48 13.27
CA ASP A 211 -17.07 -7.45 13.47
C ASP A 211 -17.16 -8.51 12.36
N LYS A 212 -16.46 -8.29 11.25
CA LYS A 212 -16.39 -9.26 10.14
C LYS A 212 -15.43 -10.41 10.46
N PRO A 213 -15.54 -11.55 9.76
CA PRO A 213 -14.57 -12.63 9.86
C PRO A 213 -13.16 -12.16 9.50
N LEU A 214 -12.13 -12.64 10.23
CA LEU A 214 -10.73 -12.33 9.97
C LEU A 214 -10.35 -12.54 8.52
N LEU A 215 -9.67 -11.55 7.94
CA LEU A 215 -8.97 -11.62 6.67
C LEU A 215 -7.66 -10.83 6.77
N LEU A 216 -6.55 -11.51 6.60
CA LEU A 216 -5.20 -10.95 6.61
C LEU A 216 -4.45 -11.42 5.36
N PRO A 217 -4.30 -10.57 4.34
CA PRO A 217 -3.44 -10.84 3.19
C PRO A 217 -1.99 -10.97 3.62
N VAL A 218 -1.32 -12.05 3.20
CA VAL A 218 0.08 -12.30 3.51
C VAL A 218 0.97 -11.47 2.61
N GLU A 219 1.80 -10.63 3.22
CA GLU A 219 2.77 -9.77 2.52
C GLU A 219 4.17 -10.36 2.52
N ASP A 220 4.61 -10.88 3.66
CA ASP A 220 5.91 -11.51 3.81
C ASP A 220 5.85 -12.70 4.77
N VAL A 221 6.77 -13.65 4.59
CA VAL A 221 6.87 -14.87 5.42
C VAL A 221 8.31 -15.12 5.80
N PHE A 222 8.56 -15.23 7.09
CA PHE A 222 9.90 -15.54 7.61
C PHE A 222 9.83 -16.50 8.80
N SER A 223 10.97 -17.07 9.16
CA SER A 223 11.10 -17.95 10.31
C SER A 223 11.87 -17.26 11.43
N ILE A 224 11.39 -17.41 12.66
CA ILE A 224 12.13 -17.03 13.86
C ILE A 224 12.61 -18.28 14.57
N THR A 225 13.93 -18.43 14.72
CA THR A 225 14.54 -19.58 15.41
C THR A 225 13.92 -19.75 16.81
N GLY A 226 13.39 -20.95 17.07
CA GLY A 226 12.74 -21.30 18.33
C GLY A 226 11.30 -20.77 18.51
N ARG A 227 10.74 -20.02 17.54
CA ARG A 227 9.38 -19.48 17.61
C ARG A 227 8.46 -19.95 16.48
N GLY A 228 9.02 -20.38 15.35
CA GLY A 228 8.27 -20.91 14.20
C GLY A 228 8.12 -19.93 13.04
N THR A 229 7.09 -20.16 12.24
CA THR A 229 6.77 -19.39 11.06
C THR A 229 6.01 -18.12 11.45
N VAL A 230 6.38 -17.01 10.85
CA VAL A 230 5.71 -15.72 11.00
C VAL A 230 5.24 -15.26 9.62
N ALA A 231 3.96 -14.94 9.52
CA ALA A 231 3.40 -14.26 8.37
C ALA A 231 3.05 -12.82 8.75
N SER A 232 3.45 -11.87 7.94
CA SER A 232 3.15 -10.45 8.15
C SER A 232 2.18 -9.93 7.10
N GLY A 233 1.41 -8.93 7.48
CA GLY A 233 0.48 -8.20 6.62
C GLY A 233 -0.42 -7.27 7.42
N ARG A 234 -1.20 -6.46 6.71
CA ARG A 234 -2.26 -5.66 7.30
C ARG A 234 -3.54 -6.50 7.42
N ILE A 235 -4.18 -6.44 8.56
CA ILE A 235 -5.50 -7.06 8.75
C ILE A 235 -6.53 -6.22 7.98
N ASP A 236 -7.13 -6.77 6.93
CA ASP A 236 -8.17 -6.09 6.15
C ASP A 236 -9.45 -5.94 6.95
N ARG A 237 -9.86 -7.01 7.65
CA ARG A 237 -11.06 -7.06 8.47
C ARG A 237 -10.96 -8.10 9.58
N GLY A 238 -11.80 -7.95 10.59
CA GLY A 238 -11.90 -8.87 11.72
C GLY A 238 -10.83 -8.64 12.78
N VAL A 239 -10.67 -9.65 13.60
CA VAL A 239 -9.76 -9.66 14.75
C VAL A 239 -9.03 -10.99 14.80
N VAL A 240 -7.74 -10.97 15.14
CA VAL A 240 -6.94 -12.17 15.40
C VAL A 240 -6.41 -12.18 16.82
N ARG A 241 -6.53 -13.32 17.50
CA ARG A 241 -6.07 -13.53 18.89
C ARG A 241 -5.12 -14.71 18.99
N VAL A 242 -4.34 -14.71 20.04
CA VAL A 242 -3.53 -15.87 20.40
C VAL A 242 -4.45 -17.06 20.71
N ASN A 243 -4.11 -18.23 20.19
CA ASN A 243 -4.84 -19.51 20.16
C ASN A 243 -6.00 -19.59 19.17
N ASP A 244 -6.23 -18.58 18.33
CA ASP A 244 -7.18 -18.70 17.23
C ASP A 244 -6.71 -19.78 16.24
N GLU A 245 -7.66 -20.61 15.81
CA GLU A 245 -7.48 -21.45 14.62
C GLU A 245 -7.73 -20.60 13.37
N VAL A 246 -6.83 -20.72 12.39
CA VAL A 246 -6.90 -19.98 11.14
C VAL A 246 -6.67 -20.90 9.95
N GLU A 247 -7.18 -20.50 8.81
CA GLU A 247 -6.95 -21.16 7.52
C GLU A 247 -6.07 -20.27 6.64
N ILE A 248 -5.20 -20.92 5.86
CA ILE A 248 -4.36 -20.28 4.85
C ILE A 248 -4.93 -20.67 3.49
N VAL A 249 -5.38 -19.67 2.74
CA VAL A 249 -6.21 -19.84 1.54
C VAL A 249 -5.58 -19.11 0.35
N GLY A 250 -5.65 -19.71 -0.82
CA GLY A 250 -5.19 -19.17 -2.10
C GLY A 250 -3.87 -19.73 -2.59
N LEU A 251 -3.58 -19.53 -3.87
CA LEU A 251 -2.45 -20.03 -4.64
C LEU A 251 -2.36 -21.57 -4.75
N LYS A 252 -2.97 -22.29 -3.83
CA LYS A 252 -3.11 -23.74 -3.79
C LYS A 252 -4.58 -24.10 -3.62
N GLU A 253 -4.98 -25.27 -4.13
CA GLU A 253 -6.35 -25.78 -3.94
C GLU A 253 -6.59 -26.22 -2.49
N ASP A 254 -5.54 -26.78 -1.85
CA ASP A 254 -5.60 -27.27 -0.49
C ASP A 254 -5.53 -26.12 0.53
N ILE A 255 -6.56 -26.03 1.37
CA ILE A 255 -6.62 -25.12 2.50
C ILE A 255 -5.81 -25.70 3.65
N GLN A 256 -4.83 -24.98 4.14
CA GLN A 256 -4.02 -25.39 5.28
C GLN A 256 -4.54 -24.75 6.58
N LYS A 257 -4.35 -25.44 7.70
CA LYS A 257 -4.77 -24.98 9.02
C LYS A 257 -3.56 -24.69 9.90
N ALA A 258 -3.65 -23.62 10.63
CA ALA A 258 -2.63 -23.22 11.59
C ALA A 258 -3.29 -22.67 12.88
N VAL A 259 -2.47 -22.59 13.93
CA VAL A 259 -2.89 -21.98 15.21
C VAL A 259 -1.99 -20.77 15.47
N VAL A 260 -2.60 -19.64 15.80
CA VAL A 260 -1.91 -18.42 16.17
C VAL A 260 -1.27 -18.57 17.56
N THR A 261 0.04 -18.42 17.64
CA THR A 261 0.78 -18.53 18.92
C THR A 261 1.27 -17.16 19.44
N GLY A 262 1.14 -16.12 18.62
CA GLY A 262 1.48 -14.76 19.02
C GLY A 262 1.10 -13.77 17.93
N VAL A 263 0.81 -12.55 18.34
CA VAL A 263 0.55 -11.40 17.45
C VAL A 263 1.49 -10.28 17.86
N GLU A 264 2.19 -9.69 16.90
CA GLU A 264 3.19 -8.66 17.15
C GLU A 264 3.02 -7.51 16.15
N MET A 265 3.26 -6.29 16.60
CA MET A 265 3.34 -5.09 15.77
C MET A 265 4.56 -4.28 16.21
N PHE A 266 5.44 -3.89 15.27
CA PHE A 266 6.70 -3.19 15.56
C PHE A 266 7.53 -3.85 16.68
N ARG A 267 7.62 -5.21 16.66
CA ARG A 267 8.33 -6.04 17.63
C ARG A 267 7.74 -6.01 19.08
N LYS A 268 6.61 -5.34 19.29
CA LYS A 268 5.84 -5.33 20.54
C LYS A 268 4.75 -6.38 20.48
N GLN A 269 4.41 -6.99 21.63
CA GLN A 269 3.33 -7.98 21.68
C GLN A 269 1.97 -7.30 21.74
N LEU A 270 1.02 -7.90 21.02
CA LEU A 270 -0.39 -7.57 21.06
C LEU A 270 -1.16 -8.70 21.73
N ASP A 271 -2.18 -8.37 22.53
CA ASP A 271 -3.15 -9.33 23.03
C ASP A 271 -4.06 -9.78 21.89
N GLU A 272 -4.39 -8.86 20.98
CA GLU A 272 -5.16 -9.10 19.75
C GLU A 272 -4.73 -8.11 18.65
N GLY A 273 -4.79 -8.55 17.39
CA GLY A 273 -4.67 -7.71 16.20
C GLY A 273 -6.05 -7.34 15.68
N LEU A 274 -6.26 -6.08 15.36
CA LEU A 274 -7.53 -5.55 14.86
C LEU A 274 -7.42 -5.18 13.38
N ALA A 275 -8.56 -5.13 12.69
CA ALA A 275 -8.63 -4.57 11.34
C ALA A 275 -7.86 -3.25 11.26
N GLY A 276 -6.98 -3.13 10.26
CA GLY A 276 -6.08 -1.99 10.07
C GLY A 276 -4.71 -2.11 10.70
N ASP A 277 -4.48 -3.04 11.62
CA ASP A 277 -3.14 -3.24 12.20
C ASP A 277 -2.21 -3.95 11.20
N ASN A 278 -0.96 -3.48 11.10
CA ASN A 278 0.12 -4.18 10.40
C ASN A 278 0.80 -5.14 11.38
N VAL A 279 0.50 -6.42 11.26
CA VAL A 279 0.92 -7.42 12.25
C VAL A 279 1.81 -8.50 11.67
N GLY A 280 2.69 -9.04 12.51
CA GLY A 280 3.30 -10.36 12.32
C GLY A 280 2.58 -11.38 13.18
N VAL A 281 1.98 -12.37 12.53
CA VAL A 281 1.27 -13.47 13.19
C VAL A 281 2.17 -14.68 13.25
N LEU A 282 2.45 -15.16 14.48
CA LEU A 282 3.22 -16.38 14.70
C LEU A 282 2.30 -17.56 14.57
N LEU A 283 2.69 -18.52 13.73
CA LEU A 283 1.89 -19.68 13.37
C LEU A 283 2.54 -20.96 13.83
N ARG A 284 1.73 -21.86 14.37
CA ARG A 284 2.08 -23.25 14.68
C ARG A 284 1.27 -24.18 13.78
N GLY A 285 1.90 -25.26 13.34
CA GLY A 285 1.27 -26.28 12.47
C GLY A 285 1.57 -26.06 10.99
N ILE A 286 2.37 -25.05 10.64
CA ILE A 286 2.76 -24.77 9.27
C ILE A 286 4.25 -24.40 9.19
N GLN A 287 4.93 -24.88 8.15
CA GLN A 287 6.32 -24.55 7.85
C GLN A 287 6.41 -23.30 6.98
N ARG A 288 7.60 -22.69 6.91
CA ARG A 288 7.81 -21.44 6.16
C ARG A 288 7.56 -21.62 4.65
N ASP A 289 7.83 -22.78 4.09
CA ASP A 289 7.67 -23.13 2.67
C ASP A 289 6.24 -23.58 2.31
N GLU A 290 5.38 -23.73 3.29
CA GLU A 290 3.97 -24.08 3.10
C GLU A 290 3.07 -22.86 2.96
N ILE A 291 3.52 -21.69 3.41
CA ILE A 291 2.82 -20.39 3.29
C ILE A 291 3.67 -19.41 2.49
N GLU A 292 3.03 -18.60 1.67
CA GLU A 292 3.71 -17.63 0.80
C GLU A 292 2.93 -16.32 0.64
N ARG A 293 3.63 -15.27 0.20
CA ARG A 293 3.02 -13.99 -0.15
C ARG A 293 1.91 -14.19 -1.18
N GLY A 294 0.77 -13.54 -0.97
CA GLY A 294 -0.39 -13.59 -1.85
C GLY A 294 -1.48 -14.53 -1.40
N GLN A 295 -1.18 -15.45 -0.46
CA GLN A 295 -2.22 -16.15 0.28
C GLN A 295 -2.88 -15.22 1.31
N VAL A 296 -3.99 -15.66 1.88
CA VAL A 296 -4.63 -14.97 3.00
C VAL A 296 -4.71 -15.87 4.22
N ILE A 297 -4.56 -15.29 5.41
CA ILE A 297 -4.91 -15.92 6.68
C ILE A 297 -6.33 -15.49 7.01
N ALA A 298 -7.22 -16.45 7.19
CA ALA A 298 -8.63 -16.18 7.38
C ALA A 298 -9.24 -17.00 8.53
N LYS A 299 -10.39 -16.54 9.02
CA LYS A 299 -11.19 -17.34 9.93
C LYS A 299 -11.65 -18.61 9.20
N PRO A 300 -11.60 -19.81 9.83
CA PRO A 300 -11.99 -21.05 9.19
C PRO A 300 -13.36 -21.00 8.51
N GLY A 301 -13.39 -21.40 7.24
CA GLY A 301 -14.60 -21.45 6.41
C GLY A 301 -15.16 -20.09 5.98
N SER A 302 -14.45 -18.99 6.15
CA SER A 302 -14.95 -17.64 5.82
C SER A 302 -14.65 -17.17 4.40
N ILE A 303 -13.69 -17.79 3.73
CA ILE A 303 -13.33 -17.51 2.33
C ILE A 303 -12.77 -18.78 1.69
N ASN A 304 -12.98 -18.94 0.38
CA ASN A 304 -12.50 -20.08 -0.38
C ASN A 304 -11.59 -19.66 -1.52
N PRO A 305 -10.71 -20.55 -2.01
CA PRO A 305 -9.94 -20.31 -3.22
C PRO A 305 -10.81 -20.52 -4.45
N HIS A 306 -10.69 -19.63 -5.45
CA HIS A 306 -11.45 -19.68 -6.69
C HIS A 306 -10.56 -19.39 -7.89
N THR A 307 -10.85 -20.02 -9.03
CA THR A 307 -10.17 -19.78 -10.30
C THR A 307 -11.04 -19.06 -11.31
N LYS A 308 -12.38 -19.09 -11.16
CA LYS A 308 -13.31 -18.50 -12.12
C LYS A 308 -14.25 -17.49 -11.47
N PHE A 309 -14.34 -16.34 -12.11
CA PHE A 309 -15.24 -15.29 -11.65
C PHE A 309 -15.66 -14.38 -12.81
N LYS A 310 -16.78 -13.64 -12.62
CA LYS A 310 -17.13 -12.50 -13.45
C LYS A 310 -16.68 -11.21 -12.78
N GLY A 311 -16.21 -10.28 -13.59
CA GLY A 311 -15.81 -8.96 -13.14
C GLY A 311 -16.32 -7.86 -14.05
N GLU A 312 -16.73 -6.76 -13.46
CA GLU A 312 -16.97 -5.51 -14.17
C GLU A 312 -15.66 -4.73 -14.20
N VAL A 313 -15.21 -4.36 -15.40
CA VAL A 313 -13.90 -3.74 -15.61
C VAL A 313 -13.99 -2.47 -16.45
N TYR A 314 -13.16 -1.50 -16.11
CA TYR A 314 -12.85 -0.35 -16.91
C TYR A 314 -11.45 -0.51 -17.51
N ILE A 315 -11.34 -0.31 -18.83
CA ILE A 315 -10.08 -0.41 -19.56
C ILE A 315 -9.51 0.99 -19.77
N LEU A 316 -8.35 1.24 -19.19
CA LEU A 316 -7.69 2.55 -19.22
C LEU A 316 -7.37 2.98 -20.66
N THR A 317 -7.61 4.25 -20.96
CA THR A 317 -7.23 4.88 -22.21
C THR A 317 -5.71 5.09 -22.30
N LYS A 318 -5.24 5.46 -23.50
CA LYS A 318 -3.82 5.80 -23.70
C LYS A 318 -3.40 7.04 -22.88
N GLU A 319 -4.28 8.00 -22.77
CA GLU A 319 -4.09 9.25 -22.01
C GLU A 319 -3.94 8.96 -20.51
N GLU A 320 -4.66 7.96 -20.01
CA GLU A 320 -4.57 7.45 -18.64
C GLU A 320 -3.38 6.51 -18.40
N GLY A 321 -2.49 6.36 -19.39
CA GLY A 321 -1.32 5.47 -19.31
C GLY A 321 -1.61 4.01 -19.66
N GLY A 322 -2.84 3.69 -20.06
CA GLY A 322 -3.30 2.36 -20.43
C GLY A 322 -2.94 1.90 -21.85
N ARG A 323 -3.84 1.14 -22.45
CA ARG A 323 -3.67 0.59 -23.80
C ARG A 323 -4.01 1.63 -24.87
N HIS A 324 -3.43 1.42 -26.05
CA HIS A 324 -3.78 2.16 -27.27
C HIS A 324 -4.41 1.26 -28.35
N THR A 325 -4.53 -0.04 -28.08
CA THR A 325 -5.11 -1.03 -28.99
C THR A 325 -6.19 -1.84 -28.26
N PRO A 326 -7.23 -2.29 -28.97
CA PRO A 326 -8.22 -3.19 -28.38
C PRO A 326 -7.60 -4.53 -27.98
N PHE A 327 -8.31 -5.27 -27.13
CA PHE A 327 -8.05 -6.68 -26.92
C PHE A 327 -9.26 -7.54 -27.31
N PHE A 328 -8.99 -8.80 -27.54
CA PHE A 328 -9.93 -9.78 -28.06
C PHE A 328 -10.12 -10.91 -27.06
N ASN A 329 -11.05 -11.79 -27.35
CA ASN A 329 -11.25 -13.01 -26.59
C ASN A 329 -9.95 -13.79 -26.36
N ASN A 330 -9.81 -14.45 -25.21
CA ASN A 330 -8.58 -15.14 -24.79
C ASN A 330 -7.37 -14.20 -24.52
N TYR A 331 -7.59 -12.92 -24.26
CA TYR A 331 -6.54 -12.03 -23.77
C TYR A 331 -6.03 -12.52 -22.39
N ARG A 332 -4.72 -12.54 -22.20
CA ARG A 332 -4.06 -13.15 -21.03
C ARG A 332 -3.18 -12.15 -20.27
N PRO A 333 -3.75 -11.21 -19.52
CA PRO A 333 -3.00 -10.29 -18.67
C PRO A 333 -2.69 -10.89 -17.29
N GLN A 334 -2.03 -10.09 -16.44
CA GLN A 334 -1.90 -10.35 -15.02
C GLN A 334 -3.01 -9.63 -14.25
N PHE A 335 -3.63 -10.35 -13.33
CA PHE A 335 -4.63 -9.84 -12.40
C PHE A 335 -3.98 -9.65 -11.03
N TYR A 336 -4.06 -8.45 -10.49
CA TYR A 336 -3.50 -8.10 -9.19
C TYR A 336 -4.62 -8.02 -8.16
N PHE A 337 -4.54 -8.90 -7.16
CA PHE A 337 -5.45 -8.95 -6.03
C PHE A 337 -4.66 -8.78 -4.74
N ARG A 338 -4.97 -7.77 -3.93
CA ARG A 338 -4.29 -7.53 -2.64
C ARG A 338 -2.76 -7.60 -2.76
N THR A 339 -2.14 -8.68 -2.27
CA THR A 339 -0.68 -8.87 -2.25
C THR A 339 -0.16 -9.82 -3.34
N THR A 340 -1.04 -10.33 -4.22
CA THR A 340 -0.68 -11.31 -5.27
C THR A 340 -1.02 -10.84 -6.67
N ASP A 341 -0.36 -11.44 -7.65
CA ASP A 341 -0.69 -11.35 -9.06
C ASP A 341 -0.77 -12.75 -9.66
N VAL A 342 -1.77 -12.97 -10.48
CA VAL A 342 -2.02 -14.24 -11.17
C VAL A 342 -2.37 -13.96 -12.63
N THR A 343 -1.80 -14.73 -13.54
CA THR A 343 -2.19 -14.70 -14.94
C THR A 343 -3.59 -15.32 -15.11
N GLY A 344 -4.45 -14.67 -15.87
CA GLY A 344 -5.77 -15.21 -16.22
C GLY A 344 -6.11 -14.98 -17.67
N SER A 345 -7.03 -15.76 -18.21
CA SER A 345 -7.63 -15.56 -19.51
C SER A 345 -8.98 -14.85 -19.39
N ILE A 346 -9.24 -13.93 -20.28
CA ILE A 346 -10.50 -13.19 -20.37
C ILE A 346 -11.36 -13.81 -21.47
N GLU A 347 -12.61 -14.14 -21.13
CA GLU A 347 -13.67 -14.42 -22.09
C GLU A 347 -14.62 -13.23 -22.13
N LEU A 348 -14.95 -12.78 -23.36
CA LEU A 348 -15.84 -11.66 -23.59
C LEU A 348 -17.30 -12.16 -23.69
N PRO A 349 -18.28 -11.36 -23.25
CA PRO A 349 -19.68 -11.74 -23.35
C PRO A 349 -20.11 -11.95 -24.80
N ALA A 350 -21.09 -12.82 -24.99
CA ALA A 350 -21.62 -13.17 -26.31
C ALA A 350 -22.03 -11.92 -27.11
N GLY A 351 -21.50 -11.78 -28.31
CA GLY A 351 -21.74 -10.62 -29.18
C GLY A 351 -20.71 -9.49 -29.06
N THR A 352 -19.75 -9.59 -28.14
CA THR A 352 -18.63 -8.66 -28.01
C THR A 352 -17.40 -9.28 -28.69
N GLU A 353 -16.97 -8.70 -29.81
CA GLU A 353 -15.77 -9.19 -30.54
C GLU A 353 -14.46 -8.64 -29.96
N MET A 354 -14.48 -7.40 -29.45
CA MET A 354 -13.32 -6.74 -28.89
C MET A 354 -13.73 -5.71 -27.83
N VAL A 355 -12.77 -5.32 -27.00
CA VAL A 355 -12.91 -4.25 -26.00
C VAL A 355 -11.89 -3.16 -26.29
N MET A 356 -12.35 -1.92 -26.35
CA MET A 356 -11.53 -0.74 -26.63
C MET A 356 -11.02 -0.11 -25.33
N PRO A 357 -9.88 0.59 -25.37
CA PRO A 357 -9.51 1.52 -24.30
C PRO A 357 -10.64 2.54 -24.05
N GLY A 358 -11.01 2.76 -22.79
CA GLY A 358 -12.15 3.59 -22.38
C GLY A 358 -13.47 2.84 -22.18
N ASP A 359 -13.54 1.56 -22.51
CA ASP A 359 -14.76 0.77 -22.35
C ASP A 359 -14.95 0.29 -20.91
N ASN A 360 -16.22 0.26 -20.48
CA ASN A 360 -16.67 -0.54 -19.32
C ASN A 360 -17.31 -1.83 -19.86
N VAL A 361 -16.88 -2.96 -19.33
CA VAL A 361 -17.36 -4.27 -19.80
C VAL A 361 -17.37 -5.29 -18.66
N THR A 362 -18.36 -6.18 -18.67
CA THR A 362 -18.34 -7.39 -17.86
C THR A 362 -17.54 -8.47 -18.57
N ILE A 363 -16.60 -9.10 -17.87
CA ILE A 363 -15.74 -10.15 -18.39
C ILE A 363 -15.84 -11.41 -17.54
N ASP A 364 -15.70 -12.56 -18.18
CA ASP A 364 -15.48 -13.84 -17.52
C ASP A 364 -13.98 -14.09 -17.43
N VAL A 365 -13.47 -14.42 -16.25
CA VAL A 365 -12.03 -14.60 -16.01
C VAL A 365 -11.76 -16.00 -15.49
N GLU A 366 -10.76 -16.67 -16.11
CA GLU A 366 -10.21 -17.93 -15.62
C GLU A 366 -8.74 -17.76 -15.28
N LEU A 367 -8.41 -17.87 -13.99
CA LEU A 367 -7.05 -17.75 -13.45
C LEU A 367 -6.30 -19.06 -13.56
N ILE A 368 -4.97 -19.00 -13.74
CA ILE A 368 -4.10 -20.20 -13.78
C ILE A 368 -3.85 -20.81 -12.39
N HIS A 369 -4.07 -20.05 -11.32
CA HIS A 369 -3.98 -20.51 -9.94
C HIS A 369 -5.19 -19.99 -9.14
N PRO A 370 -5.69 -20.76 -8.17
CA PRO A 370 -6.78 -20.30 -7.33
C PRO A 370 -6.32 -19.17 -6.40
N ILE A 371 -7.18 -18.20 -6.16
CA ILE A 371 -6.95 -17.12 -5.22
C ILE A 371 -8.09 -17.02 -4.23
N ALA A 372 -7.79 -16.53 -3.02
CA ALA A 372 -8.82 -16.20 -2.04
C ALA A 372 -9.56 -14.93 -2.48
N VAL A 373 -10.72 -15.10 -3.09
CA VAL A 373 -11.52 -14.01 -3.66
C VAL A 373 -13.00 -14.19 -3.29
N GLU A 374 -13.69 -13.07 -3.19
CA GLU A 374 -15.14 -13.01 -2.92
C GLU A 374 -15.78 -11.90 -3.75
N GLN A 375 -17.10 -11.91 -3.86
CA GLN A 375 -17.83 -10.83 -4.52
C GLN A 375 -17.51 -9.48 -3.88
N GLY A 376 -17.28 -8.44 -4.70
CA GLY A 376 -16.86 -7.12 -4.27
C GLY A 376 -15.35 -6.94 -4.13
N THR A 377 -14.53 -7.99 -4.32
CA THR A 377 -13.08 -7.85 -4.35
C THR A 377 -12.65 -7.06 -5.58
N THR A 378 -11.88 -5.99 -5.38
CA THR A 378 -11.30 -5.18 -6.46
C THR A 378 -9.99 -5.78 -6.96
N PHE A 379 -9.69 -5.53 -8.23
CA PHE A 379 -8.45 -5.97 -8.86
C PHE A 379 -7.97 -4.99 -9.93
N SER A 380 -6.67 -5.03 -10.22
CA SER A 380 -6.07 -4.32 -11.35
C SER A 380 -5.64 -5.32 -12.42
N ILE A 381 -5.74 -4.91 -13.69
CA ILE A 381 -5.28 -5.67 -14.84
C ILE A 381 -3.98 -5.03 -15.35
N ARG A 382 -2.93 -5.83 -15.51
CA ARG A 382 -1.62 -5.35 -15.95
C ARG A 382 -1.08 -6.14 -17.13
N GLU A 383 -0.39 -5.44 -18.02
CA GLU A 383 0.30 -5.99 -19.19
C GLU A 383 1.63 -5.26 -19.40
N GLY A 384 2.72 -6.00 -19.56
CA GLY A 384 4.04 -5.43 -19.88
C GLY A 384 4.52 -4.38 -18.87
N GLY A 385 4.20 -4.55 -17.57
CA GLY A 385 4.59 -3.62 -16.51
C GLY A 385 3.68 -2.40 -16.35
N ARG A 386 2.59 -2.29 -17.12
CA ARG A 386 1.62 -1.17 -17.07
C ARG A 386 0.27 -1.64 -16.59
N THR A 387 -0.42 -0.80 -15.84
CA THR A 387 -1.85 -1.01 -15.53
C THR A 387 -2.67 -0.64 -16.77
N VAL A 388 -3.49 -1.58 -17.22
CA VAL A 388 -4.31 -1.42 -18.44
C VAL A 388 -5.80 -1.44 -18.14
N GLY A 389 -6.18 -1.72 -16.90
CA GLY A 389 -7.57 -1.69 -16.46
C GLY A 389 -7.69 -1.97 -14.97
N SER A 390 -8.87 -1.74 -14.45
CA SER A 390 -9.27 -2.08 -13.09
C SER A 390 -10.69 -2.59 -13.07
N GLY A 391 -11.02 -3.38 -12.06
CA GLY A 391 -12.36 -3.94 -11.95
C GLY A 391 -12.69 -4.46 -10.56
N MET A 392 -13.89 -4.97 -10.47
CA MET A 392 -14.44 -5.58 -9.27
C MET A 392 -15.12 -6.91 -9.60
N VAL A 393 -14.91 -7.89 -8.74
CA VAL A 393 -15.58 -9.21 -8.85
C VAL A 393 -17.06 -9.05 -8.56
N THR A 394 -17.90 -9.43 -9.53
CA THR A 394 -19.36 -9.34 -9.42
C THR A 394 -20.01 -10.69 -9.09
N GLU A 395 -19.39 -11.79 -9.53
CA GLU A 395 -19.90 -13.15 -9.31
C GLU A 395 -18.73 -14.13 -9.23
N ILE A 396 -18.82 -15.10 -8.34
CA ILE A 396 -17.88 -16.24 -8.24
C ILE A 396 -18.51 -17.43 -8.94
N GLU A 397 -17.77 -18.07 -9.85
CA GLU A 397 -18.29 -19.21 -10.63
C GLU A 397 -17.70 -20.56 -10.20
N ALA A 398 -16.39 -20.62 -9.83
CA ALA A 398 -15.73 -21.83 -9.34
C ALA A 398 -14.44 -21.52 -8.58
#